data_ce46a5af3a8f0dc07c55994b1d3e1be6
#
_entry.id   ce46a5af3a8f0dc07c55994b1d3e1be6
#
_cell.length_a   1.000
_cell.length_b   1.000
_cell.length_c   1.000
_cell.angle_alpha   90.00
_cell.angle_beta   90.00
_cell.angle_gamma   90.00
#
_symmetry.space_group_name_H-M   'P 1'
#
loop_
_entity.id
_entity.type
_entity.pdbx_description
1 polymer ?
#
loop_
_entity_poly.entity_id
_entity_poly.type
_entity_poly.pdbx_seq_one_letter_code
_entity_poly.pdbx_strand_id
1 'polypeptide(L)'
;MISIDRTRLAELTEREQQAFIAARPKSAAAYARAEHLFGRVPMTWMNKKSGAFPIYLDRAHGNRVWDIDGHEYIDFALGDTGAMAGHSHPAVVEAVTRRIGELGGLTTMLPTEDAEWVGAELTRRFRMDRWSFALTATDANRWAIRLVRAITNKPKIVFHSYCYHGSVDESLVVVGPDGEGMSRPGNVGAPVPVTETSRAAEYNDLPGLERALAHGDVAAVLIEPALTNIGIVLPEPG
;
A
#
# COMPACT_ATOMS: atom_id res chain seq x y z
N MET A 1 -14.01 29.90 -13.12
CA MET A 1 -12.79 29.19 -12.62
C MET A 1 -12.13 30.08 -11.58
N ILE A 2 -11.86 29.55 -10.40
CA ILE A 2 -11.11 30.27 -9.37
C ILE A 2 -9.64 30.30 -9.83
N SER A 3 -9.08 31.50 -10.04
CA SER A 3 -7.66 31.65 -10.35
C SER A 3 -6.84 31.51 -9.09
N ILE A 4 -5.89 30.60 -9.06
CA ILE A 4 -4.96 30.44 -7.95
C ILE A 4 -3.80 31.42 -8.13
N ASP A 5 -3.59 32.29 -7.15
CA ASP A 5 -2.41 33.15 -7.08
C ASP A 5 -1.17 32.29 -6.77
N ARG A 6 -0.37 32.04 -7.81
CA ARG A 6 0.83 31.20 -7.72
C ARG A 6 1.92 31.82 -6.88
N THR A 7 2.05 33.15 -6.87
CA THR A 7 3.05 33.86 -6.06
C THR A 7 2.70 33.74 -4.59
N ARG A 8 1.45 34.00 -4.25
CA ARG A 8 0.97 33.85 -2.88
C ARG A 8 1.09 32.40 -2.38
N LEU A 9 0.82 31.43 -3.24
CA LEU A 9 0.98 30.00 -2.91
C LEU A 9 2.43 29.67 -2.58
N ALA A 10 3.40 30.15 -3.38
CA ALA A 10 4.83 29.95 -3.13
C ALA A 10 5.29 30.56 -1.81
N GLU A 11 4.88 31.80 -1.51
CA GLU A 11 5.18 32.47 -0.23
C GLU A 11 4.63 31.69 0.98
N LEU A 12 3.38 31.20 0.89
CA LEU A 12 2.77 30.42 1.95
C LEU A 12 3.50 29.07 2.12
N THR A 13 3.86 28.40 1.04
CA THR A 13 4.60 27.14 1.08
C THR A 13 5.95 27.31 1.77
N GLU A 14 6.72 28.35 1.39
CA GLU A 14 8.00 28.65 2.03
C GLU A 14 7.84 28.94 3.54
N ARG A 15 6.88 29.76 3.91
CA ARG A 15 6.58 30.06 5.31
C ARG A 15 6.27 28.80 6.13
N GLU A 16 5.40 27.93 5.61
CA GLU A 16 5.02 26.69 6.30
C GLU A 16 6.21 25.70 6.39
N GLN A 17 7.06 25.63 5.36
CA GLN A 17 8.27 24.83 5.41
C GLN A 17 9.25 25.32 6.49
N GLN A 18 9.49 26.62 6.57
CA GLN A 18 10.36 27.20 7.59
C GLN A 18 9.80 26.97 9.00
N ALA A 19 8.50 27.15 9.20
CA ALA A 19 7.84 26.84 10.46
C ALA A 19 7.95 25.35 10.83
N PHE A 20 7.77 24.45 9.87
CA PHE A 20 7.93 23.01 10.06
C PHE A 20 9.35 22.66 10.51
N ILE A 21 10.37 23.19 9.84
CA ILE A 21 11.80 22.94 10.16
C ILE A 21 12.13 23.47 11.56
N ALA A 22 11.74 24.70 11.87
CA ALA A 22 12.01 25.32 13.15
C ALA A 22 11.38 24.57 14.33
N ALA A 23 10.20 24.00 14.13
CA ALA A 23 9.50 23.24 15.15
C ALA A 23 10.06 21.82 15.38
N ARG A 24 10.91 21.28 14.46
CA ARG A 24 11.32 19.87 14.49
C ARG A 24 12.85 19.66 14.35
N PRO A 25 13.64 20.27 15.25
CA PRO A 25 15.10 20.22 15.17
C PRO A 25 15.66 18.79 15.36
N LYS A 26 15.03 17.96 16.19
CA LYS A 26 15.49 16.57 16.40
C LYS A 26 15.22 15.70 15.18
N SER A 27 14.04 15.81 14.56
CA SER A 27 13.71 15.10 13.32
C SER A 27 14.63 15.53 12.17
N ALA A 28 14.91 16.84 12.04
CA ALA A 28 15.89 17.36 11.09
C ALA A 28 17.28 16.74 11.29
N ALA A 29 17.77 16.70 12.53
CA ALA A 29 19.05 16.12 12.86
C ALA A 29 19.09 14.60 12.63
N ALA A 30 18.02 13.87 12.93
CA ALA A 30 17.90 12.45 12.65
C ALA A 30 17.95 12.16 11.15
N TYR A 31 17.22 12.91 10.36
CA TYR A 31 17.24 12.82 8.90
C TYR A 31 18.62 13.11 8.31
N ALA A 32 19.30 14.14 8.83
CA ALA A 32 20.66 14.47 8.39
C ALA A 32 21.66 13.35 8.64
N ARG A 33 21.53 12.63 9.76
CA ARG A 33 22.40 11.48 10.12
C ARG A 33 22.09 10.19 9.38
N ALA A 34 20.95 10.07 8.73
CA ALA A 34 20.51 8.83 8.09
C ALA A 34 21.21 8.58 6.74
N GLU A 35 22.56 8.61 6.73
CA GLU A 35 23.39 8.48 5.54
C GLU A 35 23.44 7.07 4.95
N HIS A 36 23.19 6.06 5.79
CA HIS A 36 23.24 4.65 5.39
C HIS A 36 21.91 4.15 4.79
N LEU A 37 20.87 4.95 4.78
CA LEU A 37 19.59 4.61 4.17
C LEU A 37 19.48 5.24 2.77
N PHE A 38 19.02 4.46 1.79
CA PHE A 38 18.74 4.99 0.46
C PHE A 38 17.62 6.03 0.54
N GLY A 39 17.94 7.27 0.13
CA GLY A 39 17.00 8.40 0.29
C GLY A 39 16.82 8.85 1.75
N ARG A 40 17.70 8.45 2.66
CA ARG A 40 17.70 8.79 4.12
C ARG A 40 16.46 8.33 4.89
N VAL A 41 15.69 7.40 4.34
CA VAL A 41 14.47 6.85 4.95
C VAL A 41 14.41 5.34 4.73
N PRO A 42 13.72 4.57 5.60
CA PRO A 42 13.59 3.12 5.43
C PRO A 42 12.96 2.72 4.10
N MET A 43 11.97 3.49 3.62
CA MET A 43 11.32 3.31 2.33
C MET A 43 11.24 4.65 1.61
N THR A 44 11.69 4.71 0.37
CA THR A 44 11.88 5.96 -0.40
C THR A 44 10.61 6.81 -0.54
N TRP A 45 9.43 6.19 -0.54
CA TRP A 45 8.16 6.90 -0.62
C TRP A 45 7.90 7.80 0.60
N MET A 46 8.53 7.53 1.75
CA MET A 46 8.39 8.35 2.95
C MET A 46 8.88 9.79 2.75
N ASN A 47 9.83 10.02 1.85
CA ASN A 47 10.29 11.36 1.48
C ASN A 47 9.28 12.13 0.63
N LYS A 48 8.45 11.46 -0.16
CA LYS A 48 7.54 12.12 -1.11
C LYS A 48 6.37 12.83 -0.45
N LYS A 49 6.07 12.47 0.79
CA LYS A 49 4.90 12.96 1.54
C LYS A 49 5.27 13.90 2.69
N SER A 50 6.55 14.06 2.95
CA SER A 50 7.05 14.98 3.98
C SER A 50 7.42 16.32 3.34
N GLY A 51 7.36 17.40 4.09
CA GLY A 51 7.86 18.70 3.65
C GLY A 51 9.36 18.69 3.40
N ALA A 52 10.16 19.30 4.28
CA ALA A 52 11.62 19.29 4.17
C ALA A 52 12.25 17.94 4.55
N PHE A 53 11.64 17.21 5.47
CA PHE A 53 12.03 15.86 5.94
C PHE A 53 10.81 15.18 6.61
N PRO A 54 10.81 13.84 6.75
CA PRO A 54 9.76 13.15 7.49
C PRO A 54 9.87 13.41 8.99
N ILE A 55 8.72 13.41 9.69
CA ILE A 55 8.73 13.34 11.16
C ILE A 55 9.26 11.97 11.60
N TYR A 56 10.00 11.95 12.70
CA TYR A 56 10.50 10.71 13.30
C TYR A 56 9.64 10.35 14.51
N LEU A 57 9.06 9.16 14.47
CA LEU A 57 8.17 8.68 15.52
C LEU A 57 8.97 8.33 16.78
N ASP A 58 8.46 8.75 17.95
CA ASP A 58 8.93 8.34 19.27
C ASP A 58 8.08 7.21 19.83
N ARG A 59 6.77 7.43 19.91
CA ARG A 59 5.81 6.46 20.46
C ARG A 59 4.44 6.60 19.84
N ALA A 60 3.62 5.55 20.02
CA ALA A 60 2.23 5.51 19.58
C ALA A 60 1.35 4.76 20.58
N HIS A 61 0.11 5.23 20.78
CA HIS A 61 -0.87 4.57 21.64
C HIS A 61 -2.30 4.95 21.23
N GLY A 62 -3.18 3.97 21.09
CA GLY A 62 -4.55 4.17 20.63
C GLY A 62 -4.56 4.84 19.25
N ASN A 63 -5.20 5.99 19.14
CA ASN A 63 -5.26 6.79 17.92
C ASN A 63 -4.26 7.96 17.90
N ARG A 64 -3.22 7.94 18.73
CA ARG A 64 -2.26 9.02 18.85
C ARG A 64 -0.84 8.56 18.61
N VAL A 65 -0.05 9.43 18.00
CA VAL A 65 1.38 9.26 17.79
C VAL A 65 2.13 10.50 18.25
N TRP A 66 3.37 10.32 18.71
CA TRP A 66 4.24 11.42 19.13
C TRP A 66 5.55 11.35 18.37
N ASP A 67 6.01 12.48 17.89
CA ASP A 67 7.32 12.57 17.27
C ASP A 67 8.44 12.77 18.32
N ILE A 68 9.69 12.59 17.88
CA ILE A 68 10.87 12.75 18.74
C ILE A 68 11.09 14.21 19.19
N ASP A 69 10.41 15.15 18.57
CA ASP A 69 10.41 16.58 18.96
C ASP A 69 9.37 16.87 20.05
N GLY A 70 8.46 15.92 20.31
CA GLY A 70 7.48 15.97 21.38
C GLY A 70 6.08 16.42 20.94
N HIS A 71 5.84 16.57 19.63
CA HIS A 71 4.52 16.91 19.13
C HIS A 71 3.61 15.69 19.12
N GLU A 72 2.36 15.90 19.48
CA GLU A 72 1.30 14.90 19.45
C GLU A 72 0.46 15.07 18.17
N TYR A 73 0.10 13.96 17.54
CA TYR A 73 -0.77 13.91 16.38
C TYR A 73 -1.89 12.90 16.59
N ILE A 74 -3.06 13.18 16.01
CA ILE A 74 -4.10 12.17 15.81
C ILE A 74 -3.73 11.39 14.55
N ASP A 75 -3.61 10.07 14.70
CA ASP A 75 -3.21 9.20 13.59
C ASP A 75 -4.43 8.79 12.75
N PHE A 76 -4.54 9.39 11.57
CA PHE A 76 -5.49 8.98 10.53
C PHE A 76 -4.86 8.06 9.48
N ALA A 77 -3.55 7.81 9.53
CA ALA A 77 -2.87 6.91 8.60
C ALA A 77 -2.96 5.44 9.03
N LEU A 78 -3.11 5.19 10.35
CA LEU A 78 -3.30 3.86 10.94
C LEU A 78 -2.21 2.86 10.53
N GLY A 79 -0.98 3.36 10.28
CA GLY A 79 0.12 2.52 9.82
C GLY A 79 -0.20 1.74 8.54
N ASP A 80 -0.84 2.37 7.56
CA ASP A 80 -1.38 1.73 6.36
C ASP A 80 -2.23 0.49 6.69
N THR A 81 -3.20 0.65 7.62
CA THR A 81 -4.11 -0.37 8.13
C THR A 81 -3.56 -1.33 9.19
N GLY A 82 -2.26 -1.36 9.43
CA GLY A 82 -1.66 -2.20 10.49
C GLY A 82 -2.11 -1.85 11.92
N ALA A 83 -2.55 -0.60 12.15
CA ALA A 83 -3.02 -0.11 13.44
C ALA A 83 -4.53 0.17 13.46
N MET A 84 -5.35 -0.53 12.70
CA MET A 84 -6.81 -0.30 12.66
C MET A 84 -7.50 -0.51 14.00
N ALA A 85 -6.97 -1.37 14.87
CA ALA A 85 -7.46 -1.54 16.24
C ALA A 85 -6.89 -0.51 17.23
N GLY A 86 -6.11 0.44 16.75
CA GLY A 86 -5.31 1.37 17.53
C GLY A 86 -3.91 0.83 17.84
N HIS A 87 -2.97 1.75 18.04
CA HIS A 87 -1.61 1.39 18.45
C HIS A 87 -1.60 0.79 19.86
N SER A 88 -0.78 -0.23 20.06
CA SER A 88 -0.61 -0.90 21.37
C SER A 88 -1.92 -1.39 21.98
N HIS A 89 -2.82 -1.95 21.15
CA HIS A 89 -4.07 -2.50 21.64
C HIS A 89 -3.78 -3.59 22.71
N PRO A 90 -4.40 -3.53 23.92
CA PRO A 90 -4.03 -4.39 25.05
C PRO A 90 -4.00 -5.88 24.72
N ALA A 91 -5.04 -6.39 24.04
CA ALA A 91 -5.08 -7.81 23.68
C ALA A 91 -3.98 -8.23 22.70
N VAL A 92 -3.55 -7.32 21.78
CA VAL A 92 -2.44 -7.58 20.86
C VAL A 92 -1.13 -7.58 21.63
N VAL A 93 -0.92 -6.59 22.51
CA VAL A 93 0.28 -6.51 23.36
C VAL A 93 0.43 -7.76 24.21
N GLU A 94 -0.65 -8.20 24.88
CA GLU A 94 -0.67 -9.42 25.70
C GLU A 94 -0.31 -10.65 24.87
N ALA A 95 -0.96 -10.86 23.74
CA ALA A 95 -0.72 -12.04 22.88
C ALA A 95 0.72 -12.07 22.33
N VAL A 96 1.23 -10.93 21.86
CA VAL A 96 2.60 -10.83 21.33
C VAL A 96 3.64 -11.03 22.44
N THR A 97 3.44 -10.40 23.61
CA THR A 97 4.34 -10.54 24.75
C THR A 97 4.41 -12.00 25.24
N ARG A 98 3.25 -12.65 25.33
CA ARG A 98 3.17 -14.07 25.70
C ARG A 98 3.90 -14.95 24.67
N ARG A 99 3.65 -14.71 23.35
CA ARG A 99 4.33 -15.48 22.30
C ARG A 99 5.86 -15.34 22.38
N ILE A 100 6.37 -14.12 22.57
CA ILE A 100 7.80 -13.86 22.61
C ILE A 100 8.43 -14.32 23.93
N GLY A 101 7.82 -13.96 25.07
CA GLY A 101 8.40 -14.12 26.41
C GLY A 101 8.22 -15.49 27.03
N GLU A 102 7.06 -16.13 26.78
CA GLU A 102 6.72 -17.40 27.45
C GLU A 102 6.83 -18.59 26.51
N LEU A 103 6.26 -18.51 25.31
CA LEU A 103 6.20 -19.64 24.39
C LEU A 103 7.41 -19.73 23.46
N GLY A 104 8.04 -18.60 23.14
CA GLY A 104 9.10 -18.53 22.14
C GLY A 104 8.63 -18.81 20.72
N GLY A 105 9.55 -19.06 19.81
CA GLY A 105 9.24 -19.51 18.45
C GLY A 105 8.57 -18.45 17.56
N LEU A 106 8.94 -17.18 17.68
CA LEU A 106 8.42 -16.10 16.84
C LEU A 106 8.89 -16.21 15.38
N THR A 107 10.09 -16.73 15.17
CA THR A 107 10.75 -16.88 13.87
C THR A 107 10.94 -18.34 13.53
N THR A 108 9.86 -19.08 13.36
CA THR A 108 9.91 -20.49 13.00
C THR A 108 9.45 -20.72 11.57
N MET A 109 10.00 -21.75 10.91
CA MET A 109 9.51 -22.26 9.63
C MET A 109 8.50 -23.42 9.78
N LEU A 110 8.19 -23.79 11.02
CA LEU A 110 7.24 -24.85 11.31
C LEU A 110 5.84 -24.25 11.51
N PRO A 111 4.76 -24.99 11.16
CA PRO A 111 3.40 -24.55 11.42
C PRO A 111 3.11 -24.48 12.92
N THR A 112 2.20 -23.55 13.28
CA THR A 112 1.67 -23.42 14.63
C THR A 112 0.15 -23.49 14.61
N GLU A 113 -0.45 -23.82 15.76
CA GLU A 113 -1.92 -23.82 15.89
C GLU A 113 -2.54 -22.45 15.67
N ASP A 114 -1.80 -21.36 15.86
CA ASP A 114 -2.27 -20.01 15.60
C ASP A 114 -2.71 -19.82 14.14
N ALA A 115 -1.97 -20.44 13.18
CA ALA A 115 -2.30 -20.34 11.77
C ALA A 115 -3.62 -21.04 11.43
N GLU A 116 -3.88 -22.19 12.03
CA GLU A 116 -5.16 -22.92 11.86
C GLU A 116 -6.33 -22.12 12.45
N TRP A 117 -6.15 -21.58 13.66
CA TRP A 117 -7.17 -20.74 14.29
C TRP A 117 -7.51 -19.51 13.44
N VAL A 118 -6.50 -18.83 12.91
CA VAL A 118 -6.69 -17.67 12.01
C VAL A 118 -7.40 -18.11 10.72
N GLY A 119 -7.00 -19.24 10.11
CA GLY A 119 -7.63 -19.80 8.93
C GLY A 119 -9.12 -20.09 9.14
N ALA A 120 -9.46 -20.72 10.26
CA ALA A 120 -10.85 -21.03 10.62
C ALA A 120 -11.67 -19.74 10.81
N GLU A 121 -11.13 -18.73 11.49
CA GLU A 121 -11.80 -17.44 11.70
C GLU A 121 -12.00 -16.66 10.39
N LEU A 122 -11.01 -16.68 9.48
CA LEU A 122 -11.12 -16.09 8.15
C LEU A 122 -12.19 -16.81 7.31
N THR A 123 -12.25 -18.16 7.37
CA THR A 123 -13.30 -18.95 6.71
C THR A 123 -14.69 -18.55 7.19
N ARG A 124 -14.85 -18.39 8.51
CA ARG A 124 -16.12 -17.95 9.10
C ARG A 124 -16.56 -16.57 8.61
N ARG A 125 -15.61 -15.64 8.44
CA ARG A 125 -15.88 -14.25 8.02
C ARG A 125 -16.10 -14.11 6.53
N PHE A 126 -15.24 -14.72 5.73
CA PHE A 126 -15.15 -14.47 4.29
C PHE A 126 -15.73 -15.60 3.43
N ARG A 127 -16.14 -16.72 4.05
CA ARG A 127 -16.73 -17.88 3.36
C ARG A 127 -15.82 -18.47 2.28
N MET A 128 -14.52 -18.42 2.49
CA MET A 128 -13.51 -19.07 1.67
C MET A 128 -12.99 -20.29 2.45
N ASP A 129 -12.89 -21.44 1.77
CA ASP A 129 -12.62 -22.69 2.47
C ASP A 129 -11.15 -22.88 2.87
N ARG A 130 -10.22 -22.20 2.20
CA ARG A 130 -8.79 -22.43 2.39
C ARG A 130 -8.01 -21.13 2.31
N TRP A 131 -6.97 -21.04 3.15
CA TRP A 131 -6.14 -19.88 3.30
C TRP A 131 -4.65 -20.22 3.20
N SER A 132 -3.88 -19.32 2.63
CA SER A 132 -2.44 -19.32 2.65
C SER A 132 -1.97 -17.94 3.07
N PHE A 133 -0.87 -17.88 3.83
CA PHE A 133 -0.36 -16.63 4.39
C PHE A 133 0.92 -16.23 3.69
N ALA A 134 1.10 -14.92 3.50
CA ALA A 134 2.29 -14.30 2.98
C ALA A 134 2.72 -13.15 3.89
N LEU A 135 3.98 -12.73 3.78
CA LEU A 135 4.52 -11.66 4.62
C LEU A 135 4.05 -10.27 4.18
N THR A 136 3.70 -10.11 2.90
CA THR A 136 3.24 -8.84 2.33
C THR A 136 2.08 -9.08 1.35
N ALA A 137 1.29 -8.02 1.10
CA ALA A 137 0.29 -8.05 0.04
C ALA A 137 0.92 -8.27 -1.36
N THR A 138 2.12 -7.76 -1.59
CA THR A 138 2.89 -8.01 -2.81
C THR A 138 3.12 -9.50 -3.03
N ASP A 139 3.56 -10.22 -1.99
CA ASP A 139 3.82 -11.67 -2.10
C ASP A 139 2.51 -12.45 -2.28
N ALA A 140 1.46 -12.08 -1.54
CA ALA A 140 0.14 -12.70 -1.70
C ALA A 140 -0.38 -12.54 -3.13
N ASN A 141 -0.30 -11.35 -3.70
CA ASN A 141 -0.72 -11.07 -5.07
C ASN A 141 0.14 -11.80 -6.11
N ARG A 142 1.45 -11.87 -5.92
CA ARG A 142 2.34 -12.68 -6.78
C ARG A 142 1.94 -14.14 -6.79
N TRP A 143 1.66 -14.73 -5.64
CA TRP A 143 1.21 -16.11 -5.55
C TRP A 143 -0.16 -16.31 -6.21
N ALA A 144 -1.11 -15.41 -5.97
CA ALA A 144 -2.43 -15.45 -6.61
C ALA A 144 -2.31 -15.43 -8.16
N ILE A 145 -1.49 -14.51 -8.70
CA ILE A 145 -1.24 -14.41 -10.13
C ILE A 145 -0.65 -15.72 -10.71
N ARG A 146 0.34 -16.29 -10.03
CA ARG A 146 0.93 -17.58 -10.46
C ARG A 146 -0.08 -18.72 -10.43
N LEU A 147 -0.90 -18.80 -9.40
CA LEU A 147 -1.91 -19.83 -9.25
C LEU A 147 -2.99 -19.72 -10.33
N VAL A 148 -3.53 -18.54 -10.58
CA VAL A 148 -4.58 -18.39 -11.60
C VAL A 148 -4.05 -18.65 -13.01
N ARG A 149 -2.81 -18.24 -13.30
CA ARG A 149 -2.12 -18.62 -14.56
C ARG A 149 -1.95 -20.12 -14.70
N ALA A 150 -1.53 -20.80 -13.65
CA ALA A 150 -1.36 -22.27 -13.66
C ALA A 150 -2.69 -23.01 -13.87
N ILE A 151 -3.76 -22.54 -13.22
CA ILE A 151 -5.09 -23.17 -13.31
C ILE A 151 -5.73 -22.94 -14.68
N THR A 152 -5.63 -21.71 -15.20
CA THR A 152 -6.34 -21.30 -16.43
C THR A 152 -5.51 -21.51 -17.70
N ASN A 153 -4.21 -21.69 -17.57
CA ASN A 153 -3.23 -21.67 -18.66
C ASN A 153 -3.31 -20.40 -19.52
N LYS A 154 -3.65 -19.26 -18.91
CA LYS A 154 -3.77 -17.96 -19.55
C LYS A 154 -2.72 -17.00 -18.98
N PRO A 155 -2.07 -16.16 -19.83
CA PRO A 155 -0.94 -15.37 -19.37
C PRO A 155 -1.31 -14.05 -18.67
N LYS A 156 -2.46 -13.45 -19.02
CA LYS A 156 -2.75 -12.05 -18.65
C LYS A 156 -3.64 -11.91 -17.44
N ILE A 157 -3.40 -10.83 -16.72
CA ILE A 157 -4.25 -10.35 -15.61
C ILE A 157 -4.80 -8.98 -16.01
N VAL A 158 -6.07 -8.72 -15.73
CA VAL A 158 -6.65 -7.37 -15.85
C VAL A 158 -6.47 -6.64 -14.53
N PHE A 159 -6.06 -5.38 -14.64
CA PHE A 159 -5.97 -4.42 -13.54
C PHE A 159 -6.73 -3.15 -13.92
N HIS A 160 -7.21 -2.43 -12.91
CA HIS A 160 -7.72 -1.09 -13.11
C HIS A 160 -6.59 -0.05 -13.06
N SER A 161 -6.70 0.98 -13.91
CA SER A 161 -5.76 2.09 -13.90
C SER A 161 -5.62 2.68 -12.49
N TYR A 162 -4.38 2.91 -12.05
CA TYR A 162 -4.02 3.48 -10.75
C TYR A 162 -4.45 2.65 -9.52
N CYS A 163 -4.85 1.40 -9.68
CA CYS A 163 -5.02 0.48 -8.55
C CYS A 163 -3.71 0.30 -7.76
N TYR A 164 -3.81 -0.21 -6.54
CA TYR A 164 -2.65 -0.52 -5.72
C TYR A 164 -2.69 -1.97 -5.21
N HIS A 165 -1.73 -2.77 -5.67
CA HIS A 165 -1.59 -4.18 -5.31
C HIS A 165 -0.18 -4.49 -4.80
N GLY A 166 0.44 -3.55 -4.10
CA GLY A 166 1.84 -3.61 -3.72
C GLY A 166 2.76 -3.28 -4.91
N SER A 167 3.98 -3.79 -4.89
CA SER A 167 4.98 -3.60 -5.95
C SER A 167 5.01 -4.77 -6.94
N VAL A 168 3.83 -5.30 -7.29
CA VAL A 168 3.69 -6.32 -8.35
C VAL A 168 3.81 -5.63 -9.70
N ASP A 169 4.81 -5.99 -10.49
CA ASP A 169 5.13 -5.32 -11.77
C ASP A 169 3.96 -5.34 -12.74
N GLU A 170 3.24 -6.45 -12.81
CA GLU A 170 2.03 -6.61 -13.65
C GLU A 170 0.94 -5.58 -13.34
N SER A 171 0.85 -5.11 -12.09
CA SER A 171 -0.17 -4.14 -11.66
C SER A 171 0.17 -2.68 -11.99
N LEU A 172 1.39 -2.42 -12.47
CA LEU A 172 1.84 -1.08 -12.82
C LEU A 172 1.49 -0.72 -14.27
N VAL A 173 0.28 -1.05 -14.66
CA VAL A 173 -0.33 -0.80 -15.97
C VAL A 173 -1.47 0.22 -15.84
N VAL A 174 -1.63 1.07 -16.86
CA VAL A 174 -2.77 1.99 -16.99
C VAL A 174 -3.26 1.98 -18.45
N VAL A 175 -4.46 2.46 -18.68
CA VAL A 175 -4.98 2.70 -20.03
C VAL A 175 -4.25 3.88 -20.63
N GLY A 176 -3.66 3.70 -21.79
CA GLY A 176 -2.99 4.73 -22.56
C GLY A 176 -3.96 5.61 -23.37
N PRO A 177 -3.46 6.69 -24.00
CA PRO A 177 -4.26 7.58 -24.83
C PRO A 177 -4.91 6.89 -26.05
N ASP A 178 -4.33 5.79 -26.50
CA ASP A 178 -4.81 4.96 -27.60
C ASP A 178 -5.81 3.87 -27.14
N GLY A 179 -6.10 3.80 -25.84
CA GLY A 179 -6.95 2.78 -25.23
C GLY A 179 -6.24 1.47 -24.90
N GLU A 180 -4.94 1.36 -25.22
CA GLU A 180 -4.13 0.18 -24.93
C GLU A 180 -3.43 0.30 -23.57
N GLY A 181 -2.94 -0.83 -23.06
CA GLY A 181 -2.18 -0.84 -21.82
C GLY A 181 -0.80 -0.22 -21.98
N MET A 182 -0.42 0.66 -21.05
CA MET A 182 0.93 1.22 -20.98
C MET A 182 1.47 1.17 -19.56
N SER A 183 2.79 1.28 -19.41
CA SER A 183 3.40 1.37 -18.08
C SER A 183 2.93 2.62 -17.36
N ARG A 184 2.57 2.46 -16.08
CA ARG A 184 2.08 3.56 -15.23
C ARG A 184 3.11 4.69 -15.17
N PRO A 185 2.73 5.96 -15.43
CA PRO A 185 3.63 7.09 -15.31
C PRO A 185 4.28 7.19 -13.92
N GLY A 186 5.57 7.44 -13.89
CA GLY A 186 6.35 7.49 -12.64
C GLY A 186 6.79 6.13 -12.10
N ASN A 187 6.53 5.03 -12.82
CA ASN A 187 7.16 3.76 -12.53
C ASN A 187 8.68 3.88 -12.66
N VAL A 188 9.41 3.30 -11.71
CA VAL A 188 10.87 3.37 -11.65
C VAL A 188 11.49 2.20 -12.40
N GLY A 189 12.47 2.51 -13.23
CA GLY A 189 13.19 1.53 -14.04
C GLY A 189 12.89 1.65 -15.52
N ALA A 190 13.61 0.89 -16.32
CA ALA A 190 13.36 0.79 -17.75
C ALA A 190 11.99 0.13 -17.99
N PRO A 191 11.15 0.68 -18.89
CA PRO A 191 9.86 0.08 -19.16
C PRO A 191 10.02 -1.31 -19.79
N VAL A 192 9.27 -2.27 -19.24
CA VAL A 192 9.06 -3.58 -19.87
C VAL A 192 7.68 -3.59 -20.53
N PRO A 193 7.45 -4.41 -21.57
CA PRO A 193 6.16 -4.51 -22.24
C PRO A 193 5.10 -5.08 -21.29
N VAL A 194 4.42 -4.23 -20.52
CA VAL A 194 3.39 -4.66 -19.56
C VAL A 194 2.23 -5.38 -20.23
N THR A 195 2.00 -5.11 -21.51
CA THR A 195 0.96 -5.75 -22.34
C THR A 195 1.18 -7.23 -22.57
N GLU A 196 2.38 -7.76 -22.33
CA GLU A 196 2.64 -9.20 -22.38
C GLU A 196 1.97 -9.96 -21.25
N THR A 197 1.88 -9.35 -20.06
CA THR A 197 1.41 -9.97 -18.83
C THR A 197 0.12 -9.38 -18.29
N SER A 198 -0.29 -8.21 -18.78
CA SER A 198 -1.38 -7.43 -18.19
C SER A 198 -2.25 -6.76 -19.25
N ARG A 199 -3.50 -6.50 -18.88
CA ARG A 199 -4.40 -5.56 -19.54
C ARG A 199 -4.87 -4.52 -18.54
N ALA A 200 -5.16 -3.31 -19.00
CA ALA A 200 -5.73 -2.26 -18.18
C ALA A 200 -7.20 -2.02 -18.58
N ALA A 201 -8.00 -1.67 -17.58
CA ALA A 201 -9.33 -1.12 -17.75
C ALA A 201 -9.48 0.06 -16.78
N GLU A 202 -10.29 1.05 -17.14
CA GLU A 202 -10.63 2.10 -16.19
C GLU A 202 -11.60 1.57 -15.13
N TYR A 203 -11.52 2.13 -13.92
CA TYR A 203 -12.46 1.78 -12.87
C TYR A 203 -13.82 2.41 -13.19
N ASN A 204 -14.92 1.69 -12.97
CA ASN A 204 -16.27 2.07 -13.36
C ASN A 204 -16.52 2.14 -14.89
N ASP A 205 -15.62 1.58 -15.71
CA ASP A 205 -15.83 1.41 -17.16
C ASP A 205 -16.13 -0.06 -17.48
N LEU A 206 -17.37 -0.47 -17.30
CA LEU A 206 -17.82 -1.83 -17.62
C LEU A 206 -17.58 -2.21 -19.09
N PRO A 207 -17.90 -1.37 -20.10
CA PRO A 207 -17.54 -1.67 -21.49
C PRO A 207 -16.03 -1.85 -21.72
N GLY A 208 -15.18 -1.09 -21.03
CA GLY A 208 -13.73 -1.23 -21.09
C GLY A 208 -13.25 -2.55 -20.50
N LEU A 209 -13.84 -2.96 -19.38
CA LEU A 209 -13.57 -4.25 -18.77
C LEU A 209 -14.01 -5.41 -19.69
N GLU A 210 -15.20 -5.31 -20.29
CA GLU A 210 -15.68 -6.30 -21.26
C GLU A 210 -14.73 -6.43 -22.45
N ARG A 211 -14.27 -5.33 -23.03
CA ARG A 211 -13.26 -5.33 -24.10
C ARG A 211 -11.96 -6.02 -23.64
N ALA A 212 -11.46 -5.72 -22.46
CA ALA A 212 -10.24 -6.34 -21.93
C ALA A 212 -10.38 -7.87 -21.77
N LEU A 213 -11.57 -8.36 -21.43
CA LEU A 213 -11.87 -9.78 -21.24
C LEU A 213 -12.15 -10.53 -22.56
N ALA A 214 -12.61 -9.84 -23.59
CA ALA A 214 -13.08 -10.45 -24.87
C ALA A 214 -12.01 -11.25 -25.61
N HIS A 215 -10.72 -11.01 -25.32
CA HIS A 215 -9.59 -11.69 -25.99
C HIS A 215 -9.39 -13.15 -25.57
N GLY A 216 -10.01 -13.60 -24.50
CA GLY A 216 -9.93 -15.00 -24.04
C GLY A 216 -8.60 -15.39 -23.38
N ASP A 217 -7.62 -14.48 -23.27
CA ASP A 217 -6.26 -14.72 -22.75
C ASP A 217 -6.08 -14.25 -21.27
N VAL A 218 -7.16 -13.82 -20.64
CA VAL A 218 -7.15 -13.32 -19.26
C VAL A 218 -7.38 -14.45 -18.27
N ALA A 219 -6.43 -14.61 -17.32
CA ALA A 219 -6.52 -15.58 -16.23
C ALA A 219 -7.41 -15.11 -15.08
N ALA A 220 -7.36 -13.81 -14.76
CA ALA A 220 -8.15 -13.21 -13.69
C ALA A 220 -8.24 -11.68 -13.84
N VAL A 221 -9.17 -11.08 -13.11
CA VAL A 221 -9.22 -9.66 -12.79
C VAL A 221 -8.78 -9.50 -11.34
N LEU A 222 -7.76 -8.67 -11.09
CA LEU A 222 -7.34 -8.31 -9.74
C LEU A 222 -7.82 -6.88 -9.45
N ILE A 223 -8.68 -6.74 -8.47
CA ILE A 223 -9.44 -5.50 -8.22
C ILE A 223 -9.39 -5.09 -6.75
N GLU A 224 -9.36 -3.79 -6.47
CA GLU A 224 -9.72 -3.22 -5.18
C GLU A 224 -11.25 -3.04 -5.13
N PRO A 225 -11.92 -3.31 -4.00
CA PRO A 225 -13.36 -3.03 -3.85
C PRO A 225 -13.71 -1.53 -3.97
N ALA A 226 -12.75 -0.68 -3.68
CA ALA A 226 -12.72 0.76 -3.94
C ALA A 226 -11.28 1.15 -4.20
N LEU A 227 -10.99 2.04 -5.17
CA LEU A 227 -9.62 2.52 -5.34
C LEU A 227 -9.25 3.41 -4.17
N THR A 228 -8.14 3.10 -3.49
CA THR A 228 -7.73 3.82 -2.28
C THR A 228 -6.45 4.63 -2.45
N ASN A 229 -5.64 4.35 -3.47
CA ASN A 229 -4.33 4.98 -3.65
C ASN A 229 -4.37 6.37 -4.33
N ILE A 230 -5.48 6.73 -4.96
CA ILE A 230 -5.67 8.02 -5.66
C ILE A 230 -6.80 8.87 -5.05
N GLY A 231 -7.16 8.61 -3.82
CA GLY A 231 -8.37 9.04 -3.16
C GLY A 231 -9.33 7.84 -3.05
N ILE A 232 -10.51 8.06 -2.52
CA ILE A 232 -11.50 6.98 -2.42
C ILE A 232 -12.43 7.07 -3.63
N VAL A 233 -12.26 6.14 -4.59
CA VAL A 233 -13.16 6.00 -5.73
C VAL A 233 -14.02 4.77 -5.48
N LEU A 234 -15.29 4.98 -5.25
CA LEU A 234 -16.27 3.92 -5.02
C LEU A 234 -16.76 3.32 -6.32
N PRO A 235 -17.21 2.04 -6.31
CA PRO A 235 -17.91 1.48 -7.46
C PRO A 235 -19.22 2.20 -7.67
N GLU A 236 -19.58 2.45 -8.93
CA GLU A 236 -20.89 2.96 -9.31
C GLU A 236 -21.94 1.84 -9.15
N PRO A 237 -23.21 2.20 -8.81
CA PRO A 237 -24.28 1.24 -8.77
C PRO A 237 -24.55 0.64 -10.18
N GLY A 238 -24.59 -0.70 -10.27
CA GLY A 238 -24.87 -1.42 -11.52
C GLY A 238 -24.97 -2.92 -11.34
#